data_510e58f0653ae18e59b33dfde8ffc485
#
_entry.id   510e58f0653ae18e59b33dfde8ffc485
#
_cell.length_a   1.000
_cell.length_b   1.000
_cell.length_c   1.000
_cell.angle_alpha   90.00
_cell.angle_beta   90.00
_cell.angle_gamma   90.00
#
_symmetry.space_group_name_H-M   'P 1'
#
loop_
_entity.id
_entity.type
_entity.pdbx_description
1 polymer ?
#
loop_
_entity_poly.entity_id
_entity_poly.type
_entity_poly.pdbx_seq_one_letter_code
_entity_poly.pdbx_strand_id
1 'polypeptide(L)'
;MALKPKGLMKGINTKGILQGLAGNLSEVSTEDLTEEYGQYLLEGEEVSVGYKLVRDAMVVTDLRIIDFNRQGATGSKMRANTIFLNTIVGVTCETAGFGLDDSEITISYIDSPNHTGNTVTTDDRKFEFPKQYDISSLYKKFLGLAMENMGRINK
;
A
#
# COMPACT_ATOMS: atom_id res chain seq x y z
N MET A 1 -21.24 12.54 -11.51
CA MET A 1 -20.23 13.29 -10.74
C MET A 1 -19.74 12.42 -9.62
N ALA A 2 -18.53 11.96 -9.74
CA ALA A 2 -17.96 11.08 -8.75
C ALA A 2 -17.61 11.83 -7.48
N LEU A 3 -18.00 11.27 -6.41
CA LEU A 3 -17.62 11.76 -5.11
C LEU A 3 -16.33 11.04 -4.69
N LYS A 4 -15.23 11.77 -4.67
CA LYS A 4 -14.12 11.38 -3.81
C LYS A 4 -14.70 11.08 -2.43
N PRO A 5 -14.43 9.94 -1.81
CA PRO A 5 -14.95 9.68 -0.48
C PRO A 5 -14.44 10.78 0.46
N LYS A 6 -15.34 11.71 0.74
CA LYS A 6 -15.06 12.81 1.66
C LYS A 6 -14.89 12.23 3.05
N GLY A 7 -13.70 12.33 3.59
CA GLY A 7 -13.45 12.04 5.00
C GLY A 7 -12.47 10.93 5.30
N LEU A 8 -12.12 10.06 4.34
CA LEU A 8 -11.16 8.98 4.59
C LEU A 8 -9.75 9.49 4.90
N MET A 9 -9.40 10.66 4.40
CA MET A 9 -8.03 11.19 4.42
C MET A 9 -7.89 12.55 5.08
N LYS A 10 -8.91 12.99 5.83
CA LYS A 10 -8.85 14.29 6.51
C LYS A 10 -7.82 14.22 7.65
N GLY A 11 -6.70 14.87 7.46
CA GLY A 11 -5.61 14.96 8.45
C GLY A 11 -4.37 14.11 8.13
N ILE A 12 -4.39 13.29 7.06
CA ILE A 12 -3.22 12.51 6.65
C ILE A 12 -2.59 13.20 5.43
N ASN A 13 -1.38 13.69 5.59
CA ASN A 13 -0.61 14.24 4.46
C ASN A 13 0.05 13.10 3.66
N THR A 14 -0.77 12.28 3.04
CA THR A 14 -0.29 11.16 2.23
C THR A 14 0.49 11.61 1.00
N LYS A 15 0.15 12.76 0.42
CA LYS A 15 0.91 13.32 -0.71
C LYS A 15 2.37 13.59 -0.33
N GLY A 16 2.63 14.17 0.83
CA GLY A 16 3.99 14.43 1.29
C GLY A 16 4.78 13.16 1.63
N ILE A 17 4.10 12.16 2.19
CA ILE A 17 4.71 10.88 2.56
C ILE A 17 5.04 10.06 1.31
N LEU A 18 4.13 10.00 0.35
CA LEU A 18 4.27 9.16 -0.84
C LEU A 18 5.05 9.84 -1.98
N GLN A 19 5.06 11.17 -2.01
CA GLN A 19 5.77 11.94 -3.03
C GLN A 19 7.28 11.69 -3.06
N GLY A 20 7.88 11.37 -1.90
CA GLY A 20 9.29 10.98 -1.82
C GLY A 20 9.58 9.57 -2.31
N LEU A 21 8.56 8.74 -2.57
CA LEU A 21 8.72 7.37 -3.07
C LEU A 21 8.78 7.33 -4.60
N ALA A 22 8.08 8.25 -5.26
CA ALA A 22 7.85 8.21 -6.71
C ALA A 22 9.10 8.34 -7.58
N GLY A 23 10.20 8.90 -7.05
CA GLY A 23 11.40 9.16 -7.84
C GLY A 23 12.43 8.04 -7.88
N ASN A 24 12.47 7.17 -6.89
CA ASN A 24 13.64 6.30 -6.67
C ASN A 24 13.34 4.80 -6.54
N LEU A 25 12.10 4.39 -6.39
CA LEU A 25 11.76 3.01 -6.03
C LEU A 25 10.76 2.35 -6.97
N SER A 26 10.06 3.12 -7.81
CA SER A 26 9.12 2.59 -8.78
C SER A 26 9.81 2.37 -10.12
N GLU A 27 9.81 1.14 -10.61
CA GLU A 27 10.24 0.82 -11.96
C GLU A 27 9.10 1.02 -12.98
N VAL A 28 7.91 1.33 -12.51
CA VAL A 28 6.72 1.48 -13.34
C VAL A 28 6.21 2.91 -13.24
N SER A 29 6.00 3.54 -14.38
CA SER A 29 5.46 4.90 -14.42
C SER A 29 4.01 4.94 -13.93
N THR A 30 3.59 6.08 -13.38
CA THR A 30 2.19 6.25 -12.95
C THR A 30 1.21 6.18 -14.11
N GLU A 31 1.65 6.56 -15.31
CA GLU A 31 0.88 6.46 -16.54
C GLU A 31 0.61 5.00 -16.90
N ASP A 32 1.66 4.17 -16.93
CA ASP A 32 1.55 2.74 -17.23
C ASP A 32 0.67 2.02 -16.19
N LEU A 33 0.82 2.37 -14.91
CA LEU A 33 -0.01 1.82 -13.84
C LEU A 33 -1.47 2.22 -13.99
N THR A 34 -1.72 3.46 -14.36
CA THR A 34 -3.09 3.96 -14.59
C THR A 34 -3.72 3.28 -15.82
N GLU A 35 -2.95 3.04 -16.87
CA GLU A 35 -3.43 2.28 -18.03
C GLU A 35 -3.75 0.83 -17.67
N GLU A 36 -2.86 0.15 -16.95
CA GLU A 36 -3.03 -1.27 -16.61
C GLU A 36 -4.12 -1.50 -15.56
N TYR A 37 -4.18 -0.65 -14.53
CA TYR A 37 -5.03 -0.86 -13.35
C TYR A 37 -6.15 0.18 -13.18
N GLY A 38 -6.29 1.14 -14.08
CA GLY A 38 -7.23 2.25 -13.96
C GLY A 38 -8.68 1.82 -13.79
N GLN A 39 -9.07 0.68 -14.36
CA GLN A 39 -10.42 0.14 -14.21
C GLN A 39 -10.80 -0.23 -12.76
N TYR A 40 -9.80 -0.39 -11.88
CA TYR A 40 -10.02 -0.72 -10.46
C TYR A 40 -10.01 0.52 -9.54
N LEU A 41 -9.74 1.70 -10.10
CA LEU A 41 -9.67 2.95 -9.37
C LEU A 41 -11.04 3.60 -9.27
N LEU A 42 -11.27 4.27 -8.14
CA LEU A 42 -12.42 5.15 -7.99
C LEU A 42 -12.24 6.38 -8.87
N GLU A 43 -13.35 6.99 -9.26
CA GLU A 43 -13.29 8.24 -10.00
C GLU A 43 -12.61 9.33 -9.14
N GLY A 44 -11.58 9.95 -9.69
CA GLY A 44 -10.76 10.94 -8.99
C GLY A 44 -9.69 10.37 -8.04
N GLU A 45 -9.56 9.05 -7.97
CA GLU A 45 -8.46 8.40 -7.25
C GLU A 45 -7.18 8.49 -8.09
N GLU A 46 -6.08 8.90 -7.49
CA GLU A 46 -4.80 9.13 -8.17
C GLU A 46 -3.74 8.11 -7.73
N VAL A 47 -3.09 7.49 -8.69
CA VAL A 47 -1.93 6.63 -8.43
C VAL A 47 -0.74 7.49 -7.99
N SER A 48 -0.14 7.13 -6.85
CA SER A 48 1.06 7.78 -6.34
C SER A 48 2.32 7.05 -6.73
N VAL A 49 2.32 5.71 -6.59
CA VAL A 49 3.47 4.86 -6.90
C VAL A 49 2.99 3.42 -7.07
N GLY A 50 3.73 2.63 -7.82
CA GLY A 50 3.47 1.20 -7.93
C GLY A 50 4.74 0.41 -8.14
N TYR A 51 4.68 -0.84 -7.72
CA TYR A 51 5.78 -1.78 -7.76
C TYR A 51 5.34 -3.07 -8.44
N LYS A 52 6.14 -3.53 -9.38
CA LYS A 52 6.08 -4.93 -9.83
C LYS A 52 6.80 -5.77 -8.77
N LEU A 53 6.06 -6.64 -8.12
CA LEU A 53 6.57 -7.54 -7.08
C LEU A 53 7.02 -8.87 -7.68
N VAL A 54 7.52 -9.77 -6.83
CA VAL A 54 7.98 -11.11 -7.24
C VAL A 54 6.87 -11.87 -7.96
N ARG A 55 5.62 -11.73 -7.50
CA ARG A 55 4.47 -12.44 -8.09
C ARG A 55 3.48 -11.52 -8.79
N ASP A 56 3.23 -10.34 -8.22
CA ASP A 56 2.09 -9.52 -8.61
C ASP A 56 2.46 -8.03 -8.62
N ALA A 57 1.56 -7.15 -8.20
CA ALA A 57 1.81 -5.72 -8.15
C ALA A 57 1.22 -5.11 -6.88
N MET A 58 1.94 -4.14 -6.33
CA MET A 58 1.48 -3.26 -5.25
C MET A 58 1.30 -1.86 -5.83
N VAL A 59 0.09 -1.35 -5.84
CA VAL A 59 -0.21 0.00 -6.29
C VAL A 59 -0.66 0.83 -5.11
N VAL A 60 -0.02 1.98 -4.90
CA VAL A 60 -0.37 2.91 -3.84
C VAL A 60 -1.02 4.14 -4.47
N THR A 61 -2.22 4.45 -4.01
CA THR A 61 -2.96 5.62 -4.44
C THR A 61 -3.00 6.67 -3.32
N ASP A 62 -3.70 7.77 -3.55
CA ASP A 62 -3.97 8.77 -2.51
C ASP A 62 -4.95 8.28 -1.43
N LEU A 63 -5.54 7.09 -1.58
CA LEU A 63 -6.53 6.52 -0.65
C LEU A 63 -6.12 5.19 -0.02
N ARG A 64 -5.41 4.35 -0.76
CA ARG A 64 -5.22 2.94 -0.39
C ARG A 64 -3.97 2.32 -1.01
N ILE A 65 -3.56 1.21 -0.43
CA ILE A 65 -2.72 0.22 -1.11
C ILE A 65 -3.65 -0.76 -1.80
N ILE A 66 -3.39 -1.05 -3.06
CA ILE A 66 -4.06 -2.12 -3.78
C ILE A 66 -3.05 -3.23 -4.03
N ASP A 67 -3.36 -4.40 -3.52
CA ASP A 67 -2.59 -5.62 -3.74
C ASP A 67 -3.24 -6.41 -4.88
N PHE A 68 -2.61 -6.39 -6.04
CA PHE A 68 -3.08 -7.10 -7.23
C PHE A 68 -2.41 -8.48 -7.31
N ASN A 69 -3.24 -9.50 -7.35
CA ASN A 69 -2.81 -10.89 -7.45
C ASN A 69 -3.48 -11.56 -8.65
N ARG A 70 -2.67 -12.07 -9.58
CA ARG A 70 -3.18 -12.92 -10.65
C ARG A 70 -3.35 -14.34 -10.14
N GLN A 71 -4.49 -14.93 -10.42
CA GLN A 71 -4.86 -16.25 -9.94
C GLN A 71 -5.21 -17.21 -11.08
N GLY A 72 -5.11 -18.51 -10.78
CA GLY A 72 -5.38 -19.57 -11.72
C GLY A 72 -4.17 -19.92 -12.61
N ALA A 73 -4.24 -21.07 -13.28
CA ALA A 73 -3.15 -21.59 -14.11
C ALA A 73 -2.80 -20.68 -15.30
N THR A 74 -3.77 -19.91 -15.80
CA THR A 74 -3.60 -18.97 -16.92
C THR A 74 -3.35 -17.53 -16.47
N GLY A 75 -3.44 -17.24 -15.17
CA GLY A 75 -3.38 -15.88 -14.65
C GLY A 75 -4.52 -14.98 -15.11
N SER A 76 -5.65 -15.55 -15.54
CA SER A 76 -6.79 -14.82 -16.10
C SER A 76 -7.67 -14.16 -15.05
N LYS A 77 -7.60 -14.61 -13.80
CA LYS A 77 -8.34 -14.02 -12.68
C LYS A 77 -7.46 -12.99 -11.97
N MET A 78 -7.99 -11.80 -11.80
CA MET A 78 -7.35 -10.75 -11.01
C MET A 78 -8.07 -10.61 -9.68
N ARG A 79 -7.30 -10.69 -8.59
CA ARG A 79 -7.76 -10.34 -7.24
C ARG A 79 -7.15 -9.01 -6.85
N ALA A 80 -7.98 -8.06 -6.48
CA ALA A 80 -7.56 -6.75 -5.99
C ALA A 80 -7.99 -6.62 -4.53
N ASN A 81 -7.03 -6.61 -3.60
CA ASN A 81 -7.28 -6.38 -2.19
C ASN A 81 -6.96 -4.94 -1.84
N THR A 82 -7.76 -4.34 -0.99
CA THR A 82 -7.62 -2.95 -0.57
C THR A 82 -7.20 -2.86 0.89
N ILE A 83 -6.16 -2.06 1.15
CA ILE A 83 -5.79 -1.61 2.48
C ILE A 83 -5.87 -0.08 2.48
N PHE A 84 -6.82 0.50 3.21
CA PHE A 84 -6.95 1.95 3.31
C PHE A 84 -5.78 2.54 4.08
N LEU A 85 -5.19 3.61 3.56
CA LEU A 85 -4.00 4.22 4.15
C LEU A 85 -4.21 4.67 5.60
N ASN A 86 -5.44 5.11 5.94
CA ASN A 86 -5.77 5.56 7.29
C ASN A 86 -5.96 4.42 8.31
N THR A 87 -5.92 3.16 7.87
CA THR A 87 -6.03 1.98 8.73
C THR A 87 -4.68 1.36 9.07
N ILE A 88 -3.60 1.78 8.43
CA ILE A 88 -2.26 1.23 8.64
C ILE A 88 -1.76 1.66 10.02
N VAL A 89 -1.41 0.69 10.86
CA VAL A 89 -0.98 0.90 12.25
C VAL A 89 0.37 0.28 12.58
N GLY A 90 0.94 -0.49 11.66
CA GLY A 90 2.25 -1.09 11.85
C GLY A 90 2.89 -1.47 10.53
N VAL A 91 4.21 -1.62 10.56
CA VAL A 91 4.99 -2.10 9.42
C VAL A 91 6.22 -2.84 9.92
N THR A 92 6.51 -3.96 9.29
CA THR A 92 7.73 -4.73 9.51
C THR A 92 8.46 -4.87 8.18
N CYS A 93 9.79 -4.82 8.20
CA CYS A 93 10.58 -5.14 7.02
C CYS A 93 11.60 -6.23 7.33
N GLU A 94 11.81 -7.09 6.36
CA GLU A 94 12.88 -8.08 6.37
C GLU A 94 13.73 -7.88 5.11
N THR A 95 15.02 -7.64 5.30
CA THR A 95 15.94 -7.48 4.18
C THR A 95 16.31 -8.83 3.60
N ALA A 96 16.64 -8.86 2.29
CA ALA A 96 17.13 -10.05 1.64
C ALA A 96 18.39 -10.59 2.35
N GLY A 97 18.37 -11.88 2.68
CA GLY A 97 19.51 -12.58 3.24
C GLY A 97 20.54 -12.97 2.18
N PHE A 98 21.42 -13.90 2.54
CA PHE A 98 22.34 -14.51 1.57
C PHE A 98 21.58 -15.44 0.62
N GLY A 99 21.94 -15.41 -0.65
CA GLY A 99 21.43 -16.32 -1.67
C GLY A 99 20.20 -15.76 -2.42
N LEU A 100 19.10 -16.52 -2.47
CA LEU A 100 17.94 -16.24 -3.32
C LEU A 100 16.77 -15.55 -2.58
N ASP A 101 16.96 -15.17 -1.33
CA ASP A 101 15.88 -14.59 -0.53
C ASP A 101 15.51 -13.20 -1.04
N ASP A 102 14.22 -12.95 -1.13
CA ASP A 102 13.66 -11.64 -1.45
C ASP A 102 13.55 -10.78 -0.19
N SER A 103 13.39 -9.48 -0.37
CA SER A 103 13.06 -8.56 0.73
C SER A 103 11.55 -8.53 0.95
N GLU A 104 11.12 -8.33 2.18
CA GLU A 104 9.71 -8.36 2.55
C GLU A 104 9.31 -7.13 3.34
N ILE A 105 8.12 -6.62 3.05
CA ILE A 105 7.41 -5.64 3.89
C ILE A 105 6.07 -6.23 4.29
N THR A 106 5.79 -6.24 5.60
CA THR A 106 4.49 -6.61 6.15
C THR A 106 3.80 -5.35 6.67
N ILE A 107 2.61 -5.09 6.18
CA ILE A 107 1.75 -3.99 6.60
C ILE A 107 0.70 -4.55 7.57
N SER A 108 0.65 -3.99 8.78
CA SER A 108 -0.40 -4.29 9.76
C SER A 108 -1.44 -3.18 9.72
N TYR A 109 -2.70 -3.54 9.61
CA TYR A 109 -3.78 -2.59 9.44
C TYR A 109 -5.03 -3.01 10.22
N ILE A 110 -5.86 -2.04 10.57
CA ILE A 110 -7.15 -2.28 11.22
C ILE A 110 -8.13 -2.75 10.14
N ASP A 111 -8.70 -3.94 10.34
CA ASP A 111 -9.70 -4.54 9.45
C ASP A 111 -11.13 -4.44 10.00
N SER A 112 -11.29 -4.06 11.26
CA SER A 112 -12.60 -3.82 11.86
C SER A 112 -13.22 -2.51 11.40
N PRO A 113 -14.58 -2.43 11.34
CA PRO A 113 -15.28 -1.18 10.96
C PRO A 113 -15.00 0.00 11.87
N ASN A 114 -14.75 -0.29 13.15
CA ASN A 114 -14.41 0.70 14.18
C ASN A 114 -12.91 0.68 14.44
N HIS A 115 -12.31 1.86 14.56
CA HIS A 115 -10.88 2.02 14.82
C HIS A 115 -10.54 2.27 16.28
N THR A 116 -11.57 2.28 17.14
CA THR A 116 -11.43 2.51 18.60
C THR A 116 -12.30 1.54 19.38
N GLY A 117 -11.97 1.34 20.64
CA GLY A 117 -12.75 0.48 21.55
C GLY A 117 -12.19 -0.94 21.67
N ASN A 118 -12.97 -1.82 22.27
CA ASN A 118 -12.52 -3.19 22.63
C ASN A 118 -12.70 -4.21 21.49
N THR A 119 -13.27 -3.80 20.38
CA THR A 119 -13.59 -4.67 19.23
C THR A 119 -12.72 -4.40 18.02
N VAL A 120 -11.63 -3.66 18.21
CA VAL A 120 -10.67 -3.39 17.12
C VAL A 120 -9.90 -4.66 16.81
N THR A 121 -9.92 -5.07 15.55
CA THR A 121 -9.13 -6.18 15.03
C THR A 121 -8.16 -5.68 13.98
N THR A 122 -7.07 -6.41 13.83
CA THR A 122 -6.03 -6.11 12.83
C THR A 122 -5.74 -7.34 11.99
N ASP A 123 -5.28 -7.11 10.77
CA ASP A 123 -4.77 -8.13 9.87
C ASP A 123 -3.43 -7.66 9.29
N ASP A 124 -2.66 -8.59 8.76
CA ASP A 124 -1.35 -8.34 8.18
C ASP A 124 -1.34 -8.70 6.69
N ARG A 125 -0.64 -7.88 5.90
CA ARG A 125 -0.40 -8.19 4.50
C ARG A 125 1.08 -8.09 4.18
N LYS A 126 1.63 -9.19 3.66
CA LYS A 126 3.03 -9.30 3.25
C LYS A 126 3.18 -8.99 1.76
N PHE A 127 4.21 -8.21 1.44
CA PHE A 127 4.65 -7.91 0.07
C PHE A 127 6.11 -8.33 -0.10
N GLU A 128 6.38 -9.13 -1.12
CA GLU A 128 7.72 -9.61 -1.45
C GLU A 128 8.30 -8.78 -2.59
N PHE A 129 9.47 -8.20 -2.36
CA PHE A 129 10.16 -7.31 -3.30
C PHE A 129 11.41 -7.98 -3.85
N PRO A 130 11.71 -7.82 -5.16
CA PRO A 130 12.99 -8.23 -5.69
C PRO A 130 14.16 -7.60 -4.92
N LYS A 131 15.28 -8.31 -4.82
CA LYS A 131 16.48 -7.90 -4.05
C LYS A 131 17.00 -6.51 -4.38
N GLN A 132 16.85 -6.08 -5.63
CA GLN A 132 17.35 -4.79 -6.09
C GLN A 132 16.58 -3.59 -5.54
N TYR A 133 15.41 -3.79 -4.95
CA TYR A 133 14.65 -2.70 -4.35
C TYR A 133 15.19 -2.34 -2.98
N ASP A 134 15.42 -1.05 -2.77
CA ASP A 134 15.68 -0.51 -1.44
C ASP A 134 14.36 -0.36 -0.66
N ILE A 135 14.04 -1.38 0.12
CA ILE A 135 12.82 -1.38 0.93
C ILE A 135 12.94 -0.52 2.19
N SER A 136 14.13 -0.05 2.57
CA SER A 136 14.31 0.73 3.80
C SER A 136 13.59 2.09 3.73
N SER A 137 13.63 2.74 2.57
CA SER A 137 12.91 4.00 2.35
C SER A 137 11.40 3.80 2.39
N LEU A 138 10.90 2.74 1.77
CA LEU A 138 9.48 2.38 1.77
C LEU A 138 9.02 2.04 3.20
N TYR A 139 9.80 1.25 3.93
CA TYR A 139 9.55 0.94 5.34
C TYR A 139 9.39 2.21 6.18
N LYS A 140 10.32 3.15 6.08
CA LYS A 140 10.28 4.40 6.85
C LYS A 140 9.04 5.25 6.52
N LYS A 141 8.62 5.26 5.27
CA LYS A 141 7.42 6.00 4.86
C LYS A 141 6.14 5.38 5.43
N PHE A 142 6.00 4.07 5.38
CA PHE A 142 4.86 3.39 6.01
C PHE A 142 4.90 3.46 7.53
N LEU A 143 6.08 3.42 8.14
CA LEU A 143 6.22 3.63 9.57
C LEU A 143 5.75 5.04 9.98
N GLY A 144 6.14 6.07 9.25
CA GLY A 144 5.68 7.43 9.48
C GLY A 144 4.15 7.55 9.39
N LEU A 145 3.55 6.92 8.39
CA LEU A 145 2.10 6.87 8.23
C LEU A 145 1.42 6.13 9.39
N ALA A 146 1.97 4.99 9.81
CA ALA A 146 1.44 4.22 10.94
C ALA A 146 1.49 5.04 12.24
N MET A 147 2.57 5.73 12.50
CA MET A 147 2.71 6.62 13.67
C MET A 147 1.69 7.77 13.65
N GLU A 148 1.48 8.39 12.50
CA GLU A 148 0.47 9.44 12.33
C GLU A 148 -0.94 8.92 12.58
N ASN A 149 -1.27 7.75 12.02
CA ASN A 149 -2.56 7.10 12.23
C ASN A 149 -2.78 6.74 13.70
N MET A 150 -1.78 6.16 14.36
CA MET A 150 -1.87 5.82 15.79
C MET A 150 -2.08 7.06 16.65
N GLY A 151 -1.40 8.15 16.36
CA GLY A 151 -1.61 9.42 17.05
C GLY A 151 -3.02 9.96 16.86
N ARG A 152 -3.59 9.83 15.68
CA ARG A 152 -4.96 10.26 15.35
C ARG A 152 -6.03 9.38 16.01
N ILE A 153 -5.84 8.07 15.99
CA ILE A 153 -6.81 7.09 16.52
C ILE A 153 -6.89 7.17 18.04
N ASN A 154 -5.78 7.44 18.72
CA ASN A 154 -5.68 7.44 20.18
C ASN A 154 -5.84 8.84 20.80
N LYS A 155 -6.40 9.76 20.08
CA LYS A 155 -6.75 11.09 20.62
C LYS A 155 -7.99 11.06 21.48
#